data_64dd5f924c218a842033a109dc00434a
#
_entry.id   64dd5f924c218a842033a109dc00434a
#
_cell.length_a   1.000
_cell.length_b   1.000
_cell.length_c   1.000
_cell.angle_alpha   90.00
_cell.angle_beta   90.00
_cell.angle_gamma   90.00
#
_symmetry.space_group_name_H-M   'P 1'
#
loop_
_entity.id
_entity.type
_entity.pdbx_description
1 polymer ?
#
loop_
_entity_poly.entity_id
_entity_poly.type
_entity_poly.pdbx_seq_one_letter_code
_entity_poly.pdbx_strand_id
1 'polypeptide(L)'
;FSALAQTVVDEGDPAIAAARVVQRSPVRPLLVQEAIHDTTVYNQTTEVMVRSIGLPLLEPELEAINGLELEPAPAVENLATPDGMFTAGLTQFNEEHSFFGGGSAEGQRALHQAITFLQTERIETSE
;
A
#
# COMPACT_ATOMS: atom_id res chain seq x y z
N PHE A 1 1.66 10.98 3.44
CA PHE A 1 1.21 9.57 3.54
C PHE A 1 0.59 9.28 4.92
N SER A 2 1.28 9.63 6.01
CA SER A 2 0.73 9.49 7.36
C SER A 2 -0.51 10.38 7.61
N ALA A 3 -0.60 11.54 6.97
CA ALA A 3 -1.74 12.43 7.07
C ALA A 3 -3.02 11.82 6.44
N LEU A 4 -2.90 11.06 5.35
CA LEU A 4 -4.04 10.38 4.74
C LEU A 4 -4.52 9.22 5.62
N ALA A 5 -3.61 8.44 6.19
CA ALA A 5 -3.93 7.38 7.13
C ALA A 5 -4.57 7.91 8.41
N GLN A 6 -4.06 9.02 8.97
CA GLN A 6 -4.65 9.68 10.14
C GLN A 6 -6.06 10.22 9.86
N THR A 7 -6.29 10.82 8.71
CA THR A 7 -7.62 11.32 8.33
C THR A 7 -8.65 10.19 8.26
N VAL A 8 -8.25 9.01 7.83
CA VAL A 8 -9.12 7.82 7.78
C VAL A 8 -9.43 7.29 9.20
N VAL A 9 -8.46 7.37 10.11
CA VAL A 9 -8.63 6.90 11.51
C VAL A 9 -9.50 7.85 12.33
N ASP A 10 -9.45 9.16 12.07
CA ASP A 10 -10.15 10.17 12.85
C ASP A 10 -11.66 10.27 12.55
N GLU A 11 -12.15 9.72 11.43
CA GLU A 11 -13.56 9.85 11.01
C GLU A 11 -14.43 8.59 11.23
N GLY A 12 -14.03 7.65 12.06
CA GLY A 12 -14.82 6.45 12.37
C GLY A 12 -14.18 5.16 11.86
N ASP A 13 -14.97 4.15 11.51
CA ASP A 13 -14.44 2.84 11.12
C ASP A 13 -13.52 2.96 9.89
N PRO A 14 -12.22 2.71 10.04
CA PRO A 14 -11.25 2.84 8.96
C PRO A 14 -11.60 1.99 7.72
N ALA A 15 -12.23 0.84 7.91
CA ALA A 15 -12.63 -0.04 6.83
C ALA A 15 -13.70 0.59 5.93
N ILE A 16 -14.66 1.31 6.53
CA ILE A 16 -15.72 2.01 5.77
C ILE A 16 -15.15 3.22 5.03
N ALA A 17 -14.29 3.99 5.68
CA ALA A 17 -13.66 5.15 5.06
C ALA A 17 -12.71 4.71 3.94
N ALA A 18 -11.91 3.67 4.16
CA ALA A 18 -10.97 3.12 3.21
C ALA A 18 -11.65 2.64 1.92
N ALA A 19 -12.80 1.98 2.01
CA ALA A 19 -13.55 1.53 0.85
C ALA A 19 -13.93 2.66 -0.13
N ARG A 20 -13.94 3.90 0.35
CA ARG A 20 -14.30 5.08 -0.45
C ARG A 20 -13.11 5.78 -1.10
N VAL A 21 -11.88 5.43 -0.72
CA VAL A 21 -10.68 6.14 -1.17
C VAL A 21 -10.55 6.11 -2.70
N VAL A 22 -10.80 4.97 -3.32
CA VAL A 22 -10.75 4.79 -4.78
C VAL A 22 -12.12 4.93 -5.47
N GLN A 23 -13.18 5.19 -4.71
CA GLN A 23 -14.54 5.36 -5.24
C GLN A 23 -14.97 6.82 -5.35
N ARG A 24 -14.25 7.73 -4.71
CA ARG A 24 -14.56 9.17 -4.72
C ARG A 24 -13.61 9.91 -5.64
N SER A 25 -14.18 10.73 -6.53
CA SER A 25 -13.42 11.63 -7.37
C SER A 25 -12.92 12.85 -6.55
N PRO A 26 -11.69 13.34 -6.78
CA PRO A 26 -10.69 12.78 -7.69
C PRO A 26 -9.95 11.58 -7.09
N VAL A 27 -9.88 10.48 -7.83
CA VAL A 27 -9.06 9.32 -7.46
C VAL A 27 -7.58 9.66 -7.69
N ARG A 28 -6.71 9.10 -6.85
CA ARG A 28 -5.26 9.26 -6.96
C ARG A 28 -4.57 7.92 -6.89
N PRO A 29 -3.39 7.79 -7.51
CA PRO A 29 -2.53 6.61 -7.33
C PRO A 29 -2.26 6.34 -5.84
N LEU A 30 -2.18 5.08 -5.46
CA LEU A 30 -2.07 4.67 -4.05
C LEU A 30 -1.07 3.54 -3.87
N LEU A 31 -0.01 3.81 -3.14
CA LEU A 31 0.96 2.83 -2.68
C LEU A 31 0.82 2.64 -1.17
N VAL A 32 0.63 1.39 -0.76
CA VAL A 32 0.73 0.96 0.64
C VAL A 32 1.95 0.06 0.77
N GLN A 33 2.76 0.29 1.79
CA GLN A 33 3.94 -0.51 2.09
C GLN A 33 3.77 -1.14 3.46
N GLU A 34 4.01 -2.44 3.57
CA GLU A 34 3.87 -3.22 4.79
C GLU A 34 5.19 -3.87 5.17
N ALA A 35 5.58 -3.69 6.44
CA ALA A 35 6.67 -4.46 7.05
C ALA A 35 6.06 -5.71 7.70
N ILE A 36 6.42 -6.90 7.21
CA ILE A 36 5.76 -8.14 7.64
C ILE A 36 6.03 -8.52 9.10
N HIS A 37 7.07 -7.94 9.73
CA HIS A 37 7.41 -8.14 11.15
C HIS A 37 7.04 -6.96 12.04
N ASP A 38 6.10 -6.12 11.61
CA ASP A 38 5.65 -4.98 12.41
C ASP A 38 4.90 -5.45 13.67
N THR A 39 5.48 -5.19 14.83
CA THR A 39 4.89 -5.49 16.13
C THR A 39 4.30 -4.25 16.82
N THR A 40 4.47 -3.07 16.22
CA THR A 40 3.97 -1.79 16.75
C THR A 40 2.59 -1.47 16.21
N VAL A 41 2.43 -1.57 14.90
CA VAL A 41 1.13 -1.50 14.24
C VAL A 41 0.85 -2.87 13.63
N TYR A 42 -0.12 -3.58 14.19
CA TYR A 42 -0.43 -4.93 13.71
C TYR A 42 -0.84 -4.92 12.24
N ASN A 43 -0.20 -5.77 11.45
CA ASN A 43 -0.45 -5.89 10.01
C ASN A 43 -1.92 -6.17 9.68
N GLN A 44 -2.65 -6.83 10.57
CA GLN A 44 -4.09 -7.06 10.43
C GLN A 44 -4.87 -5.76 10.17
N THR A 45 -4.47 -4.64 10.79
CA THR A 45 -5.10 -3.33 10.55
C THR A 45 -4.85 -2.85 9.12
N THR A 46 -3.62 -2.96 8.66
CA THR A 46 -3.23 -2.64 7.27
C THR A 46 -3.98 -3.55 6.28
N GLU A 47 -4.02 -4.85 6.54
CA GLU A 47 -4.68 -5.83 5.70
C GLU A 47 -6.20 -5.60 5.59
N VAL A 48 -6.87 -5.26 6.69
CA VAL A 48 -8.29 -4.89 6.66
C VAL A 48 -8.50 -3.65 5.82
N MET A 49 -7.65 -2.64 5.95
CA MET A 49 -7.73 -1.40 5.18
C MET A 49 -7.54 -1.69 3.69
N VAL A 50 -6.50 -2.40 3.30
CA VAL A 50 -6.22 -2.67 1.87
C VAL A 50 -7.28 -3.56 1.23
N ARG A 51 -7.84 -4.53 1.96
CA ARG A 51 -9.01 -5.30 1.50
C ARG A 51 -10.22 -4.41 1.25
N SER A 52 -10.49 -3.49 2.16
CA SER A 52 -11.62 -2.56 2.04
C SER A 52 -11.47 -1.63 0.86
N ILE A 53 -10.26 -1.20 0.54
CA ILE A 53 -9.96 -0.39 -0.64
C ILE A 53 -10.08 -1.23 -1.92
N GLY A 54 -9.77 -2.53 -1.85
CA GLY A 54 -9.69 -3.42 -3.00
C GLY A 54 -8.33 -3.40 -3.69
N LEU A 55 -7.26 -3.10 -2.94
CA LEU A 55 -5.90 -3.10 -3.49
C LEU A 55 -5.41 -4.53 -3.73
N PRO A 56 -4.68 -4.77 -4.83
CA PRO A 56 -3.93 -6.01 -4.99
C PRO A 56 -2.67 -6.03 -4.12
N LEU A 57 -2.22 -7.24 -3.77
CA LEU A 57 -0.87 -7.48 -3.29
C LEU A 57 0.05 -7.59 -4.52
N LEU A 58 1.12 -6.86 -4.53
CA LEU A 58 2.10 -6.89 -5.62
C LEU A 58 3.25 -7.85 -5.30
N GLU A 59 3.70 -8.60 -6.30
CA GLU A 59 4.85 -9.50 -6.15
C GLU A 59 6.14 -8.74 -5.78
N PRO A 60 7.02 -9.34 -4.97
CA PRO A 60 6.93 -10.69 -4.41
C PRO A 60 6.00 -10.77 -3.20
N GLU A 61 5.24 -11.87 -3.11
CA GLU A 61 4.47 -12.20 -1.92
C GLU A 61 5.39 -12.76 -0.84
N LEU A 62 5.57 -12.03 0.25
CA LEU A 62 6.33 -12.51 1.41
C LEU A 62 5.42 -13.24 2.40
N GLU A 63 4.24 -12.72 2.63
CA GLU A 63 3.16 -13.35 3.39
C GLU A 63 1.85 -13.25 2.61
N ALA A 64 1.16 -14.37 2.48
CA ALA A 64 -0.15 -14.39 1.84
C ALA A 64 -1.19 -13.66 2.67
N ILE A 65 -1.99 -12.81 2.03
CA ILE A 65 -3.08 -12.08 2.66
C ILE A 65 -4.40 -12.54 2.06
N ASN A 66 -5.25 -13.16 2.90
CA ASN A 66 -6.56 -13.61 2.46
C ASN A 66 -7.41 -12.46 1.92
N GLY A 67 -8.00 -12.65 0.75
CA GLY A 67 -8.90 -11.69 0.12
C GLY A 67 -8.22 -10.65 -0.76
N LEU A 68 -6.88 -10.68 -0.90
CA LEU A 68 -6.15 -9.89 -1.88
C LEU A 68 -5.77 -10.75 -3.08
N GLU A 69 -5.91 -10.18 -4.27
CA GLU A 69 -5.35 -10.77 -5.49
C GLU A 69 -3.85 -10.47 -5.55
N LEU A 70 -3.07 -11.44 -6.01
CA LEU A 70 -1.65 -11.27 -6.26
C LEU A 70 -1.46 -10.80 -7.70
N GLU A 71 -0.80 -9.68 -7.89
CA GLU A 71 -0.47 -9.11 -9.19
C GLU A 71 1.05 -8.97 -9.38
N PRO A 72 1.55 -9.01 -10.62
CA PRO A 72 2.97 -8.81 -10.87
C PRO A 72 3.41 -7.37 -10.58
N ALA A 73 4.65 -7.20 -10.16
CA ALA A 73 5.33 -5.92 -10.16
C ALA A 73 6.32 -5.88 -11.35
N PRO A 74 6.62 -4.71 -11.89
CA PRO A 74 6.10 -3.39 -11.53
C PRO A 74 4.65 -3.18 -11.98
N ALA A 75 3.90 -2.35 -11.25
CA ALA A 75 2.51 -2.04 -11.54
C ALA A 75 2.34 -0.62 -12.08
N VAL A 76 1.51 -0.48 -13.11
CA VAL A 76 1.13 0.80 -13.72
C VAL A 76 -0.32 0.68 -14.18
N GLU A 77 -1.16 1.64 -13.81
CA GLU A 77 -2.56 1.71 -14.23
C GLU A 77 -3.30 0.38 -14.10
N ASN A 78 -3.11 -0.29 -12.97
CA ASN A 78 -3.59 -1.65 -12.73
C ASN A 78 -4.93 -1.74 -12.01
N LEU A 79 -5.47 -0.63 -11.50
CA LEU A 79 -6.73 -0.59 -10.76
C LEU A 79 -7.78 0.22 -11.51
N ALA A 80 -8.92 -0.39 -11.83
CA ALA A 80 -10.06 0.29 -12.42
C ALA A 80 -10.83 1.08 -11.35
N THR A 81 -11.11 2.34 -11.62
CA THR A 81 -11.88 3.24 -10.75
C THR A 81 -12.93 4.00 -11.56
N PRO A 82 -13.88 4.70 -10.92
CA PRO A 82 -14.83 5.55 -11.64
C PRO A 82 -14.18 6.64 -12.50
N ASP A 83 -12.97 7.10 -12.14
CA ASP A 83 -12.22 8.13 -12.87
C ASP A 83 -11.27 7.54 -13.95
N GLY A 84 -11.23 6.23 -14.11
CA GLY A 84 -10.34 5.54 -15.05
C GLY A 84 -9.41 4.54 -14.39
N MET A 85 -8.31 4.22 -15.06
CA MET A 85 -7.30 3.31 -14.54
C MET A 85 -6.25 4.06 -13.74
N PHE A 86 -5.93 3.57 -12.54
CA PHE A 86 -4.92 4.16 -11.66
C PHE A 86 -3.91 3.10 -11.19
N THR A 87 -2.73 3.56 -10.83
CA THR A 87 -1.71 2.71 -10.23
C THR A 87 -1.99 2.57 -8.74
N ALA A 88 -2.17 1.34 -8.27
CA ALA A 88 -2.41 1.09 -6.86
C ALA A 88 -1.95 -0.31 -6.45
N GLY A 89 -1.47 -0.46 -5.21
CA GLY A 89 -1.10 -1.76 -4.68
C GLY A 89 -0.48 -1.70 -3.29
N LEU A 90 -0.43 -2.89 -2.68
CA LEU A 90 0.30 -3.17 -1.46
C LEU A 90 1.61 -3.88 -1.82
N THR A 91 2.70 -3.45 -1.25
CA THR A 91 3.99 -4.14 -1.32
C THR A 91 4.46 -4.54 0.08
N GLN A 92 5.15 -5.67 0.18
CA GLN A 92 5.65 -6.20 1.44
C GLN A 92 7.18 -6.13 1.51
N PHE A 93 7.69 -5.86 2.71
CA PHE A 93 9.11 -5.82 3.02
C PHE A 93 9.41 -6.69 4.25
N ASN A 94 10.53 -7.39 4.21
CA ASN A 94 11.00 -8.23 5.32
C ASN A 94 11.67 -7.36 6.39
N GLU A 95 10.89 -6.55 7.08
CA GLU A 95 11.32 -5.54 8.03
C GLU A 95 10.35 -5.35 9.18
N GLU A 96 10.81 -4.61 10.19
CA GLU A 96 10.03 -4.16 11.33
C GLU A 96 9.47 -2.75 11.12
N HIS A 97 8.68 -2.23 12.06
CA HIS A 97 7.96 -0.96 11.96
C HIS A 97 8.86 0.18 11.51
N SER A 98 9.76 0.68 11.90
CA SER A 98 10.48 1.92 11.53
C SER A 98 11.53 1.73 10.43
N PHE A 99 11.27 0.87 9.47
CA PHE A 99 12.25 0.46 8.47
C PHE A 99 12.75 1.60 7.56
N PHE A 100 11.97 2.62 7.29
CA PHE A 100 12.41 3.78 6.51
C PHE A 100 13.58 4.55 7.16
N GLY A 101 13.66 4.58 8.47
CA GLY A 101 14.70 5.28 9.20
C GLY A 101 15.89 4.42 9.58
N GLY A 102 15.82 3.11 9.36
CA GLY A 102 16.78 2.15 9.91
C GLY A 102 18.06 1.98 9.11
N GLY A 103 18.15 2.48 7.89
CA GLY A 103 19.34 2.34 7.04
C GLY A 103 19.60 0.92 6.54
N SER A 104 18.67 -0.02 6.74
CA SER A 104 18.73 -1.37 6.19
C SER A 104 18.60 -1.37 4.67
N ALA A 105 19.06 -2.43 4.01
CA ALA A 105 18.90 -2.58 2.57
C ALA A 105 17.42 -2.62 2.16
N GLU A 106 16.58 -3.30 2.94
CA GLU A 106 15.12 -3.34 2.75
C GLU A 106 14.49 -1.96 2.89
N GLY A 107 14.85 -1.22 3.95
CA GLY A 107 14.37 0.13 4.19
C GLY A 107 14.75 1.09 3.08
N GLN A 108 15.95 0.95 2.52
CA GLN A 108 16.41 1.73 1.38
C GLN A 108 15.62 1.39 0.10
N ARG A 109 15.33 0.10 -0.14
CA ARG A 109 14.48 -0.31 -1.25
C ARG A 109 13.06 0.25 -1.13
N ALA A 110 12.49 0.19 0.06
CA ALA A 110 11.17 0.75 0.33
C ALA A 110 11.12 2.26 0.09
N LEU A 111 12.14 2.98 0.56
CA LEU A 111 12.26 4.42 0.32
C LEU A 111 12.42 4.72 -1.18
N HIS A 112 13.26 3.98 -1.87
CA HIS A 112 13.45 4.13 -3.32
C HIS A 112 12.13 3.88 -4.08
N GLN A 113 11.41 2.82 -3.74
CA GLN A 113 10.10 2.52 -4.32
C GLN A 113 9.12 3.67 -4.11
N ALA A 114 9.04 4.21 -2.88
CA ALA A 114 8.16 5.33 -2.56
C ALA A 114 8.52 6.60 -3.36
N ILE A 115 9.80 6.92 -3.47
CA ILE A 115 10.27 8.08 -4.26
C ILE A 115 9.95 7.89 -5.74
N THR A 116 10.24 6.72 -6.30
CA THR A 116 9.92 6.39 -7.69
C THR A 116 8.42 6.51 -7.96
N PHE A 117 7.60 5.98 -7.05
CA PHE A 117 6.14 6.10 -7.13
C PHE A 117 5.67 7.57 -7.15
N LEU A 118 6.20 8.39 -6.24
CA LEU A 118 5.86 9.82 -6.19
C LEU A 118 6.27 10.59 -7.46
N GLN A 119 7.34 10.17 -8.12
CA GLN A 119 7.85 10.82 -9.33
C GLN A 119 7.17 10.31 -10.61
N THR A 120 6.79 9.05 -10.68
CA THR A 120 6.41 8.37 -11.93
C THR A 120 5.02 7.74 -11.89
N GLU A 121 4.36 7.69 -10.73
CA GLU A 121 3.12 6.94 -10.51
C GLU A 121 3.25 5.45 -10.90
N ARG A 122 4.44 4.89 -10.77
CA ARG A 122 4.77 3.50 -11.03
C ARG A 122 5.22 2.82 -9.73
N ILE A 123 4.68 1.65 -9.44
CA ILE A 123 5.10 0.86 -8.28
C ILE A 123 6.10 -0.19 -8.77
N GLU A 124 7.36 0.00 -8.42
CA GLU A 124 8.43 -0.96 -8.67
C GLU A 124 8.32 -2.18 -7.76
N THR A 125 9.04 -3.25 -8.09
CA THR A 125 9.15 -4.41 -7.18
C THR A 125 9.76 -3.99 -5.83
N SER A 126 9.46 -4.76 -4.78
CA SER A 126 10.10 -4.60 -3.46
C SER A 126 11.40 -5.41 -3.30
N GLU A 127 11.86 -6.07 -4.36
CA GLU A 127 13.15 -6.78 -4.41
C GLU A 127 14.30 -5.87 -4.86
#